data_a29364fd626eb0ee1579c3ac4c8bb67c
#
_entry.id   a29364fd626eb0ee1579c3ac4c8bb67c
#
_cell.length_a   1.000
_cell.length_b   1.000
_cell.length_c   1.000
_cell.angle_alpha   90.00
_cell.angle_beta   90.00
_cell.angle_gamma   90.00
#
_symmetry.space_group_name_H-M   'P 1'
#
loop_
_entity.id
_entity.type
_entity.pdbx_description
1 polymer ?
#
loop_
_entity_poly.entity_id
_entity_poly.type
_entity_poly.pdbx_seq_one_letter_code
_entity_poly.pdbx_strand_id
1 'polypeptide(L)'
;MGRKSSLTPERLAKDINFFEGYVAKCEIAFIAVDDTLVGDFISKYTQDDVIVEPVSINDYIVHFNIYSNGQKQLHSLINIIREDINVIDFELIVVEEC
;
A
#
# COMPACT_ATOMS: atom_id res chain seq x y z
N MET A 1 11.70 -22.35 -5.15
CA MET A 1 11.24 -22.07 -4.73
C MET A 1 10.52 -21.44 -4.52
N GLY A 2 10.30 -21.25 -4.34
CA GLY A 2 9.62 -20.78 -4.17
C GLY A 2 8.57 -19.99 -4.04
N ARG A 3 8.50 -19.14 -4.75
CA ARG A 3 7.45 -18.23 -4.70
C ARG A 3 6.18 -18.83 -5.06
N LYS A 4 5.18 -18.53 -4.34
CA LYS A 4 3.90 -19.07 -4.59
C LYS A 4 2.95 -18.01 -4.96
N SER A 5 1.91 -18.39 -5.61
CA SER A 5 0.93 -17.43 -6.04
C SER A 5 -0.29 -17.35 -5.13
N SER A 6 -0.48 -18.32 -4.30
CA SER A 6 -1.63 -18.35 -3.43
C SER A 6 -1.51 -17.33 -2.32
N LEU A 7 -2.50 -16.46 -2.15
CA LEU A 7 -2.43 -15.35 -1.22
C LEU A 7 -3.31 -15.56 0.00
N THR A 8 -2.92 -16.47 0.85
CA THR A 8 -3.44 -16.51 2.21
C THR A 8 -2.69 -15.46 3.02
N PRO A 9 -3.15 -15.10 4.21
CA PRO A 9 -2.43 -14.11 5.02
C PRO A 9 -0.98 -14.47 5.26
N GLU A 10 -0.70 -15.74 5.53
CA GLU A 10 0.67 -16.17 5.76
C GLU A 10 1.48 -16.15 4.48
N ARG A 11 0.85 -16.59 3.40
CA ARG A 11 1.52 -16.60 2.11
C ARG A 11 1.77 -15.19 1.63
N LEU A 12 0.85 -14.29 1.88
CA LEU A 12 1.02 -12.91 1.49
C LEU A 12 2.26 -12.32 2.15
N ALA A 13 2.46 -12.60 3.43
CA ALA A 13 3.63 -12.09 4.13
C ALA A 13 4.92 -12.63 3.52
N LYS A 14 4.92 -13.89 3.12
CA LYS A 14 6.08 -14.47 2.46
C LYS A 14 6.29 -13.90 1.08
N ASP A 15 5.21 -13.75 0.34
CA ASP A 15 5.29 -13.26 -1.03
C ASP A 15 5.81 -11.83 -1.08
N ILE A 16 5.47 -11.02 -0.09
CA ILE A 16 5.98 -9.67 -0.02
C ILE A 16 7.51 -9.68 0.07
N ASN A 17 8.07 -10.62 0.81
CA ASN A 17 9.52 -10.72 0.94
C ASN A 17 10.21 -11.09 -0.37
N PHE A 18 9.49 -11.72 -1.27
CA PHE A 18 10.03 -12.14 -2.57
C PHE A 18 9.48 -11.34 -3.72
N PHE A 19 8.73 -10.31 -3.42
CA PHE A 19 8.11 -9.49 -4.44
C PHE A 19 9.18 -8.77 -5.25
N GLU A 20 9.16 -8.95 -6.55
CA GLU A 20 10.13 -8.32 -7.43
C GLU A 20 9.53 -7.07 -8.03
N GLY A 21 9.88 -5.96 -7.48
CA GLY A 21 9.32 -4.70 -7.92
C GLY A 21 9.75 -3.59 -6.99
N TYR A 22 8.81 -2.76 -6.60
CA TYR A 22 9.10 -1.57 -5.82
C TYR A 22 8.13 -1.44 -4.66
N VAL A 23 8.58 -0.83 -3.58
CA VAL A 23 7.73 -0.50 -2.46
C VAL A 23 7.84 0.99 -2.19
N ALA A 24 6.67 1.63 -2.06
CA ALA A 24 6.60 3.01 -1.61
C ALA A 24 6.20 3.02 -0.15
N LYS A 25 7.03 3.63 0.67
CA LYS A 25 6.71 3.81 2.09
C LYS A 25 6.15 5.20 2.25
N CYS A 26 4.96 5.30 2.79
CA CYS A 26 4.28 6.58 2.82
C CYS A 26 3.44 6.76 4.08
N GLU A 27 3.10 8.02 4.34
CA GLU A 27 2.21 8.39 5.42
C GLU A 27 1.00 9.07 4.82
N ILE A 28 -0.18 8.61 5.18
CA ILE A 28 -1.42 9.15 4.65
C ILE A 28 -2.27 9.62 5.81
N ALA A 29 -2.66 10.89 5.78
CA ALA A 29 -3.56 11.46 6.76
C ALA A 29 -4.97 11.41 6.20
N PHE A 30 -5.90 10.83 6.97
CA PHE A 30 -7.29 10.66 6.55
C PHE A 30 -8.21 11.60 7.31
N ILE A 31 -9.36 11.88 6.71
CA ILE A 31 -10.38 12.70 7.38
C ILE A 31 -10.92 12.02 8.63
N ALA A 32 -10.88 10.69 8.65
CA ALA A 32 -11.27 9.89 9.80
C ALA A 32 -10.54 8.57 9.70
N VAL A 33 -10.10 8.06 10.84
CA VAL A 33 -9.40 6.77 10.86
C VAL A 33 -10.24 5.80 11.68
N ASP A 34 -10.92 4.90 10.98
CA ASP A 34 -11.63 3.79 11.59
C ASP A 34 -11.40 2.57 10.72
N ASP A 35 -11.76 1.42 11.26
CA ASP A 35 -11.50 0.15 10.58
C ASP A 35 -12.15 0.09 9.22
N THR A 36 -13.36 0.62 9.12
CA THR A 36 -14.11 0.57 7.86
C THR A 36 -13.43 1.41 6.79
N LEU A 37 -13.06 2.63 7.13
CA LEU A 37 -12.45 3.53 6.15
C LEU A 37 -11.10 3.00 5.68
N VAL A 38 -10.26 2.55 6.60
CA VAL A 38 -8.95 2.03 6.26
C VAL A 38 -9.08 0.76 5.44
N GLY A 39 -9.99 -0.14 5.85
CA GLY A 39 -10.23 -1.37 5.12
C GLY A 39 -10.72 -1.12 3.70
N ASP A 40 -11.64 -0.18 3.54
CA ASP A 40 -12.16 0.16 2.23
C ASP A 40 -11.06 0.77 1.35
N PHE A 41 -10.21 1.59 1.94
CA PHE A 41 -9.10 2.19 1.22
C PHE A 41 -8.15 1.10 0.71
N ILE A 42 -7.80 0.16 1.56
CA ILE A 42 -6.92 -0.94 1.17
C ILE A 42 -7.56 -1.76 0.06
N SER A 43 -8.83 -2.09 0.21
CA SER A 43 -9.54 -2.88 -0.81
C SER A 43 -9.62 -2.14 -2.14
N LYS A 44 -9.83 -0.84 -2.07
CA LYS A 44 -10.00 -0.03 -3.28
C LYS A 44 -8.74 -0.02 -4.12
N TYR A 45 -7.57 0.02 -3.49
CA TYR A 45 -6.32 0.19 -4.22
C TYR A 45 -5.50 -1.08 -4.39
N THR A 46 -5.88 -2.15 -3.70
CA THR A 46 -5.20 -3.44 -3.87
C THR A 46 -5.70 -4.09 -5.15
N GLN A 47 -4.77 -4.49 -6.00
CA GLN A 47 -5.07 -5.14 -7.27
C GLN A 47 -4.15 -6.33 -7.45
N ASP A 48 -4.24 -6.99 -8.59
CA ASP A 48 -3.46 -8.20 -8.83
C ASP A 48 -1.97 -7.98 -8.66
N ASP A 49 -1.48 -6.82 -9.10
CA ASP A 49 -0.06 -6.52 -9.08
C ASP A 49 0.27 -5.34 -8.15
N VAL A 50 -0.65 -5.00 -7.27
CA VAL A 50 -0.45 -3.93 -6.29
C VAL A 50 -0.94 -4.41 -4.94
N ILE A 51 -0.07 -4.29 -3.94
CA ILE A 51 -0.41 -4.67 -2.57
C ILE A 51 -0.30 -3.42 -1.70
N VAL A 52 -1.39 -3.11 -0.99
CA VAL A 52 -1.42 -2.00 -0.05
C VAL A 52 -1.42 -2.59 1.35
N GLU A 53 -0.35 -2.36 2.08
CA GLU A 53 -0.14 -2.95 3.39
C GLU A 53 -0.10 -1.87 4.46
N PRO A 54 -1.03 -1.89 5.43
CA PRO A 54 -0.95 -0.95 6.54
C PRO A 54 0.14 -1.39 7.50
N VAL A 55 0.96 -0.46 7.94
CA VAL A 55 2.07 -0.76 8.84
C VAL A 55 1.75 -0.31 10.26
N SER A 56 1.24 0.90 10.40
CA SER A 56 0.91 1.43 11.72
C SER A 56 -0.08 2.57 11.58
N ILE A 57 -0.81 2.82 12.66
CA ILE A 57 -1.79 3.90 12.73
C ILE A 57 -1.42 4.76 13.92
N ASN A 58 -1.38 6.08 13.70
CA ASN A 58 -1.09 7.04 14.76
C ASN A 58 -1.99 8.24 14.55
N ASP A 59 -3.04 8.34 15.36
CA ASP A 59 -4.05 9.38 15.26
C ASP A 59 -4.72 9.34 13.87
N TYR A 60 -4.54 10.37 13.07
CA TYR A 60 -5.14 10.46 11.74
C TYR A 60 -4.22 9.94 10.65
N ILE A 61 -3.01 9.51 11.02
CA ILE A 61 -2.00 9.16 10.05
C ILE A 61 -1.81 7.66 10.04
N VAL A 62 -1.85 7.07 8.86
CA VAL A 62 -1.60 5.64 8.67
C VAL A 62 -0.37 5.51 7.81
N HIS A 63 0.57 4.71 8.27
CA HIS A 63 1.76 4.37 7.50
C HIS A 63 1.43 3.18 6.64
N PHE A 64 1.75 3.27 5.36
CA PHE A 64 1.52 2.20 4.41
C PHE A 64 2.78 1.83 3.67
N ASN A 65 2.88 0.56 3.32
CA ASN A 65 3.80 0.10 2.29
C ASN A 65 2.94 -0.27 1.09
N ILE A 66 3.26 0.31 -0.06
CA ILE A 66 2.53 0.03 -1.29
C ILE A 66 3.50 -0.62 -2.27
N TYR A 67 3.21 -1.85 -2.65
CA TYR A 67 4.08 -2.65 -3.51
C TYR A 67 3.51 -2.69 -4.91
N SER A 68 4.39 -2.59 -5.91
CA SER A 68 3.98 -2.68 -7.31
C SER A 68 5.11 -3.28 -8.12
N ASN A 69 4.76 -3.96 -9.19
CA ASN A 69 5.74 -4.56 -10.10
C ASN A 69 6.53 -3.51 -10.87
N GLY A 70 5.93 -2.37 -11.15
CA GLY A 70 6.55 -1.35 -11.97
C GLY A 70 6.60 -0.01 -11.27
N GLN A 71 7.70 0.69 -11.45
CA GLN A 71 7.88 2.01 -10.86
C GLN A 71 6.88 3.01 -11.41
N LYS A 72 6.65 2.95 -12.71
CA LYS A 72 5.68 3.85 -13.35
C LYS A 72 4.27 3.60 -12.83
N GLN A 73 3.90 2.35 -12.68
CA GLN A 73 2.61 1.98 -12.15
C GLN A 73 2.45 2.47 -10.71
N LEU A 74 3.51 2.35 -9.93
CA LEU A 74 3.51 2.80 -8.56
C LEU A 74 3.30 4.32 -8.48
N HIS A 75 3.99 5.07 -9.31
CA HIS A 75 3.84 6.52 -9.33
C HIS A 75 2.45 6.95 -9.77
N SER A 76 1.88 6.25 -10.74
CA SER A 76 0.51 6.53 -11.18
C SER A 76 -0.49 6.29 -10.05
N LEU A 77 -0.31 5.20 -9.32
CA LEU A 77 -1.17 4.89 -8.20
C LEU A 77 -1.05 5.93 -7.10
N ILE A 78 0.16 6.35 -6.80
CA ILE A 78 0.38 7.39 -5.79
C ILE A 78 -0.37 8.66 -6.16
N ASN A 79 -0.33 9.04 -7.43
CA ASN A 79 -1.05 10.24 -7.86
C ASN A 79 -2.56 10.09 -7.69
N ILE A 80 -3.08 8.90 -7.94
CA ILE A 80 -4.51 8.62 -7.74
C ILE A 80 -4.86 8.70 -6.27
N ILE A 81 -4.02 8.11 -5.42
CA ILE A 81 -4.26 8.10 -3.97
C ILE A 81 -4.28 9.52 -3.41
N ARG A 82 -3.41 10.38 -3.90
CA ARG A 82 -3.36 11.77 -3.43
C ARG A 82 -4.66 12.52 -3.68
N GLU A 83 -5.40 12.09 -4.69
CA GLU A 83 -6.67 12.73 -5.05
C GLU A 83 -7.86 12.07 -4.39
N ASP A 84 -7.65 11.07 -3.56
CA ASP A 84 -8.75 10.37 -2.90
C ASP A 84 -9.46 11.31 -1.94
N ILE A 85 -10.79 11.27 -1.98
CA ILE A 85 -11.62 12.18 -1.21
C ILE A 85 -11.40 12.04 0.30
N ASN A 86 -10.97 10.87 0.74
CA ASN A 86 -10.75 10.61 2.16
C ASN A 86 -9.35 10.97 2.63
N VAL A 87 -8.48 11.34 1.71
CA VAL A 87 -7.09 11.67 2.02
C VAL A 87 -6.94 13.18 2.19
N ILE A 88 -6.50 13.59 3.37
CA ILE A 88 -6.23 14.99 3.65
C ILE A 88 -4.83 15.35 3.17
N ASP A 89 -3.87 14.47 3.46
CA ASP A 89 -2.48 14.75 3.15
C ASP A 89 -1.78 13.44 2.84
N PHE A 90 -0.77 13.51 2.01
CA PHE A 90 0.00 12.36 1.59
C PHE A 90 1.47 12.73 1.57
N GLU A 91 2.28 11.94 2.25
CA GLU A 91 3.72 12.14 2.24
C GLU A 91 4.40 10.84 1.80
N LEU A 92 5.13 10.92 0.71
CA LEU A 92 5.94 9.81 0.25
C LEU A 92 7.29 9.90 0.94
N ILE A 93 7.61 8.86 1.71
CA ILE A 93 8.86 8.86 2.47
C ILE A 93 9.99 8.36 1.58
N VAL A 94 9.80 7.21 0.96
CA VAL A 94 10.84 6.64 0.12
C VAL A 94 10.24 5.58 -0.80
N VAL A 95 10.84 5.42 -1.96
CA VAL A 95 10.54 4.32 -2.87
C VAL A 95 11.80 3.47 -2.95
N GLU A 96 11.65 2.20 -2.67
CA GLU A 96 12.75 1.26 -2.67
C GLU A 96 12.48 0.12 -3.62
N GLU A 97 13.55 -0.44 -4.13
CA GLU A 97 13.46 -1.64 -4.94
C GLU A 97 13.40 -2.85 -4.01
N CYS A 98 12.51 -3.76 -4.31
CA CYS A 98 12.36 -4.96 -3.49
C CYS A 98 13.37 -6.03 -3.83
#